data_e6c1250f23cf47b18a05b7b2efcb1196
#
_entry.id   e6c1250f23cf47b18a05b7b2efcb1196
#
_cell.length_a   1.000
_cell.length_b   1.000
_cell.length_c   1.000
_cell.angle_alpha   90.00
_cell.angle_beta   90.00
_cell.angle_gamma   90.00
#
_symmetry.space_group_name_H-M   'P 1'
#
loop_
_entity.id
_entity.type
_entity.pdbx_description
1 polymer ?
#
loop_
_entity_poly.entity_id
_entity_poly.type
_entity_poly.pdbx_seq_one_letter_code
_entity_poly.pdbx_strand_id
1 'polypeptide(L)'
;MTDPIVPREPVDWRRAGGILGTLLRRLLRVRLLWIAGGVVVAFYVLSASCTTYVPPNMVGVRQVYYGHGAGIRPETYGPGLHFIVAGAERLHLFPHDLQVINFSDSPSEVSARFRAAPSIKIQTSDGYNVQLDVTVLYRLEDAHRVFVESGPGRSFEDRLVIPRADRILRKTLGELNSEQFYQGPRRIEKARAAHDQLRDEVAPFGIRVDAVLVRRFVYDDKYQQLIEGRKIKDQTVFLRQAEAKAAIEQRKRDTIIAEGKAAVETELERGRAEVEKLRAQADLYQRKKAADGKLLVELSDAKGTALENSALQGAGSENLVGLKMADALRGVRVIVLPSDGKDGTNPLDLGDLLRKFQVR
;
A
#
# COMPACT_ATOMS: atom_id res chain seq x y z
N MET A 1 49.68 120.40 33.44
CA MET A 1 48.98 119.62 32.47
C MET A 1 48.25 118.48 33.25
N THR A 2 47.03 118.71 33.49
CA THR A 2 46.19 117.89 34.38
C THR A 2 45.30 116.90 33.48
N ASP A 3 45.52 115.64 33.67
CA ASP A 3 44.67 114.61 33.03
C ASP A 3 43.28 114.60 33.70
N PRO A 4 42.19 114.39 32.89
CA PRO A 4 40.82 114.34 33.44
C PRO A 4 40.52 112.97 34.02
N ILE A 5 39.94 112.91 35.20
CA ILE A 5 39.45 111.77 35.93
C ILE A 5 38.11 111.30 35.25
N VAL A 6 38.13 110.08 34.67
CA VAL A 6 36.94 109.48 34.15
C VAL A 6 36.13 108.87 35.31
N PRO A 7 34.86 109.18 35.48
CA PRO A 7 34.07 108.59 36.54
C PRO A 7 33.73 107.08 36.17
N ARG A 8 34.00 106.17 37.10
CA ARG A 8 33.62 104.75 37.01
C ARG A 8 32.10 104.66 37.25
N GLU A 9 31.41 104.17 36.25
CA GLU A 9 29.99 103.87 36.41
C GLU A 9 29.75 102.77 37.52
N PRO A 10 28.69 102.89 38.33
CA PRO A 10 28.39 101.92 39.39
C PRO A 10 27.94 100.62 38.80
N VAL A 11 28.61 99.48 39.15
CA VAL A 11 28.26 98.14 38.78
C VAL A 11 26.88 97.79 39.31
N ASP A 12 25.94 97.59 38.41
CA ASP A 12 24.50 97.25 38.74
C ASP A 12 24.37 95.82 39.21
N TRP A 13 24.58 95.60 40.53
CA TRP A 13 24.47 94.30 41.23
C TRP A 13 23.08 93.62 41.13
N ARG A 14 22.05 94.38 40.77
CA ARG A 14 20.69 93.83 40.61
C ARG A 14 20.57 93.00 39.34
N ARG A 15 21.28 93.25 38.26
CA ARG A 15 21.29 92.47 37.04
C ARG A 15 22.12 91.21 37.19
N ALA A 16 23.21 91.21 37.94
CA ALA A 16 24.01 90.02 38.19
C ALA A 16 23.28 88.94 39.00
N GLY A 17 22.43 89.32 39.99
CA GLY A 17 21.63 88.37 40.78
C GLY A 17 20.57 87.68 39.98
N GLY A 18 19.97 88.31 38.93
CA GLY A 18 18.97 87.68 38.04
C GLY A 18 19.55 86.60 37.14
N ILE A 19 20.75 86.83 36.60
CA ILE A 19 21.45 85.90 35.71
C ILE A 19 21.94 84.66 36.50
N LEU A 20 22.49 84.86 37.69
CA LEU A 20 22.93 83.79 38.58
C LEU A 20 21.77 82.93 39.03
N GLY A 21 20.60 83.50 39.36
CA GLY A 21 19.39 82.85 39.77
C GLY A 21 18.77 81.97 38.63
N THR A 22 18.83 82.47 37.40
CA THR A 22 18.37 81.74 36.21
C THR A 22 19.29 80.59 35.84
N LEU A 23 20.58 80.73 35.93
CA LEU A 23 21.59 79.69 35.75
C LEU A 23 21.48 78.59 36.82
N LEU A 24 21.33 78.99 38.08
CA LEU A 24 21.16 78.08 39.19
C LEU A 24 19.87 77.26 39.05
N ARG A 25 18.74 77.87 38.64
CA ARG A 25 17.50 77.21 38.36
C ARG A 25 17.59 76.23 37.13
N ARG A 26 18.36 76.58 36.09
CA ARG A 26 18.64 75.69 34.97
C ARG A 26 19.52 74.54 35.39
N LEU A 27 20.56 74.72 36.16
CA LEU A 27 21.40 73.63 36.69
C LEU A 27 20.65 72.75 37.65
N LEU A 28 19.77 73.28 38.50
CA LEU A 28 18.90 72.51 39.35
C LEU A 28 17.87 71.65 38.54
N ARG A 29 17.26 72.21 37.47
CA ARG A 29 16.36 71.45 36.57
C ARG A 29 17.10 70.37 35.82
N VAL A 30 18.29 70.61 35.31
CA VAL A 30 19.11 69.59 34.64
C VAL A 30 19.48 68.46 35.62
N ARG A 31 19.91 68.81 36.86
CA ARG A 31 20.17 67.79 37.89
C ARG A 31 18.90 66.96 38.25
N LEU A 32 17.77 67.65 38.36
CA LEU A 32 16.49 66.99 38.65
C LEU A 32 16.08 66.07 37.53
N LEU A 33 16.32 66.45 36.25
CA LEU A 33 16.08 65.59 35.07
C LEU A 33 17.01 64.39 35.08
N TRP A 34 18.28 64.54 35.44
CA TRP A 34 19.19 63.38 35.56
C TRP A 34 18.82 62.43 36.70
N ILE A 35 18.38 62.98 37.84
CA ILE A 35 17.90 62.18 38.96
C ILE A 35 16.59 61.45 38.56
N ALA A 36 15.65 62.16 37.92
CA ALA A 36 14.42 61.56 37.44
C ALA A 36 14.68 60.42 36.38
N GLY A 37 15.62 60.73 35.43
CA GLY A 37 16.08 59.73 34.48
C GLY A 37 16.73 58.51 35.14
N GLY A 38 17.59 58.73 36.12
CA GLY A 38 18.22 57.70 36.94
C GLY A 38 17.18 56.83 37.70
N VAL A 39 16.15 57.45 38.29
CA VAL A 39 15.05 56.73 38.97
C VAL A 39 14.26 55.92 38.01
N VAL A 40 13.95 56.45 36.80
CA VAL A 40 13.21 55.66 35.78
C VAL A 40 14.05 54.47 35.29
N VAL A 41 15.35 54.67 35.05
CA VAL A 41 16.25 53.57 34.67
C VAL A 41 16.36 52.54 35.80
N ALA A 42 16.54 53.00 37.05
CA ALA A 42 16.60 52.12 38.22
C ALA A 42 15.29 51.32 38.40
N PHE A 43 14.13 51.97 38.21
CA PHE A 43 12.83 51.33 38.25
C PHE A 43 12.66 50.29 37.11
N TYR A 44 13.12 50.64 35.89
CA TYR A 44 13.10 49.73 34.76
C TYR A 44 13.99 48.52 34.99
N VAL A 45 15.23 48.71 35.44
CA VAL A 45 16.16 47.64 35.78
C VAL A 45 15.61 46.77 36.91
N LEU A 46 15.02 47.36 37.94
CA LEU A 46 14.42 46.64 39.05
C LEU A 46 13.20 45.83 38.58
N SER A 47 12.33 46.41 37.78
CA SER A 47 11.13 45.72 37.25
C SER A 47 11.52 44.57 36.29
N ALA A 48 12.50 44.79 35.42
CA ALA A 48 13.03 43.78 34.51
C ALA A 48 13.72 42.62 35.26
N SER A 49 14.38 42.93 36.38
CA SER A 49 15.04 41.94 37.25
C SER A 49 14.04 41.13 38.10
N CYS A 50 12.87 41.71 38.40
CA CYS A 50 11.85 41.11 39.25
C CYS A 50 10.75 40.37 38.44
N THR A 51 10.83 40.29 37.12
CA THR A 51 9.85 39.56 36.30
C THR A 51 10.48 38.37 35.60
N THR A 52 9.80 37.23 35.66
CA THR A 52 10.19 36.01 34.94
C THR A 52 9.04 35.57 34.05
N TYR A 53 9.37 35.23 32.80
CA TYR A 53 8.43 34.72 31.82
C TYR A 53 8.39 33.20 31.85
N VAL A 54 7.18 32.63 32.00
CA VAL A 54 6.92 31.19 31.87
C VAL A 54 6.38 30.92 30.48
N PRO A 55 7.06 30.09 29.65
CA PRO A 55 6.60 29.73 28.31
C PRO A 55 5.28 28.90 28.35
N PRO A 56 4.49 28.86 27.26
CA PRO A 56 3.21 28.18 27.20
C PRO A 56 3.26 26.67 27.47
N ASN A 57 4.40 26.03 27.19
CA ASN A 57 4.62 24.58 27.39
C ASN A 57 5.29 24.25 28.74
N MET A 58 5.44 25.22 29.62
CA MET A 58 6.11 25.04 30.92
C MET A 58 5.21 25.51 32.06
N VAL A 59 5.50 24.99 33.25
CA VAL A 59 4.90 25.36 34.52
C VAL A 59 6.03 25.73 35.48
N GLY A 60 5.85 26.84 36.24
CA GLY A 60 6.83 27.30 37.19
C GLY A 60 6.53 26.83 38.60
N VAL A 61 7.54 26.40 39.34
CA VAL A 61 7.48 26.14 40.78
C VAL A 61 8.38 27.15 41.49
N ARG A 62 7.81 27.87 42.47
CA ARG A 62 8.49 28.94 43.19
C ARG A 62 9.25 28.40 44.40
N GLN A 63 10.53 28.71 44.48
CA GLN A 63 11.36 28.44 45.64
C GLN A 63 11.72 29.77 46.29
N VAL A 64 11.46 29.89 47.58
CA VAL A 64 11.78 31.04 48.41
C VAL A 64 13.00 30.69 49.27
N TYR A 65 14.08 31.48 49.10
CA TYR A 65 15.32 31.25 49.88
C TYR A 65 15.33 31.94 51.24
N TYR A 66 14.75 33.17 51.29
CA TYR A 66 14.80 34.00 52.50
C TYR A 66 13.42 34.55 52.80
N GLY A 67 13.11 34.73 54.08
CA GLY A 67 11.92 35.39 54.56
C GLY A 67 10.85 34.44 55.15
N HIS A 68 9.69 35.01 55.42
CA HIS A 68 8.56 34.26 55.98
C HIS A 68 8.03 33.27 54.95
N GLY A 69 8.11 31.97 55.27
CA GLY A 69 7.68 30.91 54.38
C GLY A 69 8.77 30.49 53.38
N ALA A 70 10.06 30.54 53.79
CA ALA A 70 11.16 29.95 53.02
C ALA A 70 10.89 28.46 52.73
N GLY A 71 11.19 28.03 51.52
CA GLY A 71 10.96 26.67 51.03
C GLY A 71 10.31 26.62 49.65
N ILE A 72 9.83 25.48 49.28
CA ILE A 72 9.14 25.24 48.00
C ILE A 72 7.67 25.53 48.19
N ARG A 73 7.11 26.44 47.39
CA ARG A 73 5.70 26.78 47.45
C ARG A 73 4.85 25.74 46.71
N PRO A 74 3.72 25.31 47.25
CA PRO A 74 2.85 24.34 46.59
C PRO A 74 2.11 24.92 45.37
N GLU A 75 2.09 26.25 45.27
CA GLU A 75 1.47 26.92 44.13
C GLU A 75 2.29 26.78 42.88
N THR A 76 1.62 26.34 41.81
CA THR A 76 2.25 26.24 40.45
C THR A 76 1.83 27.45 39.61
N TYR A 77 2.81 28.03 38.92
CA TYR A 77 2.63 29.21 38.09
C TYR A 77 2.48 28.78 36.63
N GLY A 78 1.33 29.07 36.05
CA GLY A 78 1.04 28.81 34.63
C GLY A 78 1.83 29.74 33.69
N PRO A 79 1.60 29.60 32.37
CA PRO A 79 2.23 30.46 31.36
C PRO A 79 1.92 31.92 31.58
N GLY A 80 2.92 32.77 31.37
CA GLY A 80 2.78 34.23 31.51
C GLY A 80 3.94 34.89 32.21
N LEU A 81 3.77 36.19 32.53
CA LEU A 81 4.74 37.00 33.30
C LEU A 81 4.38 36.95 34.78
N HIS A 82 5.33 36.53 35.59
CA HIS A 82 5.18 36.41 37.04
C HIS A 82 6.22 37.30 37.76
N PHE A 83 5.75 37.96 38.81
CA PHE A 83 6.61 38.81 39.64
C PHE A 83 7.32 37.92 40.68
N ILE A 84 8.65 38.07 40.74
CA ILE A 84 9.55 37.30 41.61
C ILE A 84 10.55 38.27 42.23
N VAL A 85 10.77 38.16 43.53
CA VAL A 85 11.76 38.97 44.21
C VAL A 85 13.16 38.48 43.92
N ALA A 86 13.88 39.20 43.03
CA ALA A 86 15.24 38.82 42.62
C ALA A 86 16.16 38.66 43.83
N GLY A 87 16.89 37.53 43.90
CA GLY A 87 17.80 37.20 44.99
C GLY A 87 17.14 36.49 46.19
N ALA A 88 15.84 36.69 46.46
CA ALA A 88 15.12 35.99 47.52
C ALA A 88 14.31 34.78 47.02
N GLU A 89 13.92 34.80 45.76
CA GLU A 89 13.05 33.82 45.15
C GLU A 89 13.60 33.39 43.80
N ARG A 90 13.28 32.18 43.42
CA ARG A 90 13.57 31.60 42.08
C ARG A 90 12.37 30.78 41.58
N LEU A 91 12.05 30.95 40.31
CA LEU A 91 11.08 30.14 39.61
C LEU A 91 11.78 29.05 38.83
N HIS A 92 11.49 27.80 39.13
CA HIS A 92 12.01 26.66 38.43
C HIS A 92 10.98 26.20 37.41
N LEU A 93 11.38 26.08 36.13
CA LEU A 93 10.52 25.74 35.04
C LEU A 93 10.54 24.22 34.81
N PHE A 94 9.35 23.64 34.67
CA PHE A 94 9.14 22.22 34.36
C PHE A 94 8.28 22.08 33.10
N PRO A 95 8.58 21.10 32.21
CA PRO A 95 7.77 20.86 31.03
C PRO A 95 6.38 20.33 31.44
N HIS A 96 5.31 20.88 30.85
CA HIS A 96 3.95 20.45 31.05
C HIS A 96 3.41 19.67 29.84
N ASP A 97 4.07 19.76 28.71
CA ASP A 97 3.79 19.01 27.51
C ASP A 97 4.20 17.53 27.62
N LEU A 98 3.80 16.75 26.62
CA LEU A 98 4.17 15.35 26.52
C LEU A 98 5.68 15.19 26.37
N GLN A 99 6.29 14.49 27.30
CA GLN A 99 7.71 14.18 27.31
C GLN A 99 7.96 12.74 26.84
N VAL A 100 9.11 12.54 26.21
CA VAL A 100 9.49 11.26 25.60
C VAL A 100 10.87 10.84 26.11
N ILE A 101 10.93 9.63 26.67
CA ILE A 101 12.19 8.97 26.98
C ILE A 101 12.35 7.79 26.03
N ASN A 102 13.44 7.78 25.27
CA ASN A 102 13.81 6.69 24.38
C ASN A 102 14.92 5.86 25.01
N PHE A 103 14.60 4.62 25.33
CA PHE A 103 15.58 3.61 25.68
C PHE A 103 16.08 2.95 24.39
N SER A 104 17.25 3.39 23.90
CA SER A 104 17.84 2.86 22.66
C SER A 104 19.33 3.16 22.60
N ASP A 105 20.10 2.19 22.10
CA ASP A 105 21.53 2.36 21.82
C ASP A 105 21.82 2.85 20.40
N SER A 106 20.76 3.07 19.58
CA SER A 106 20.91 3.55 18.20
C SER A 106 21.26 5.04 18.13
N PRO A 107 22.39 5.42 17.56
CA PRO A 107 22.83 6.82 17.50
C PRO A 107 21.92 7.71 16.64
N SER A 108 21.17 7.13 15.71
CA SER A 108 20.21 7.87 14.85
C SER A 108 18.97 8.37 15.60
N GLU A 109 18.71 7.88 16.81
CA GLU A 109 17.54 8.25 17.61
C GLU A 109 17.86 9.26 18.73
N VAL A 110 19.13 9.63 18.88
CA VAL A 110 19.55 10.68 19.81
C VAL A 110 19.22 12.04 19.18
N SER A 111 18.02 12.53 19.42
CA SER A 111 17.61 13.87 19.07
C SER A 111 17.68 14.77 20.31
N ALA A 112 18.10 16.03 20.14
CA ALA A 112 18.08 17.03 21.22
C ALA A 112 16.66 17.27 21.81
N ARG A 113 15.63 16.80 21.14
CA ARG A 113 14.22 16.93 21.54
C ARG A 113 13.75 15.84 22.49
N PHE A 114 14.44 14.68 22.54
CA PHE A 114 14.04 13.51 23.36
C PHE A 114 15.15 13.15 24.33
N ARG A 115 14.79 12.71 25.53
CA ARG A 115 15.75 12.16 26.47
C ARG A 115 16.13 10.76 26.03
N ALA A 116 17.40 10.52 25.78
CA ALA A 116 17.91 9.19 25.48
C ALA A 116 18.38 8.50 26.77
N ALA A 117 18.05 7.23 26.89
CA ALA A 117 18.56 6.31 27.91
C ALA A 117 19.09 5.06 27.20
N PRO A 118 20.02 4.33 27.80
CA PRO A 118 20.54 3.09 27.21
C PRO A 118 19.42 2.07 26.99
N SER A 119 19.58 1.24 25.95
CA SER A 119 18.64 0.16 25.66
C SER A 119 18.49 -0.80 26.84
N ILE A 120 17.30 -1.37 26.97
CA ILE A 120 17.00 -2.29 28.09
C ILE A 120 17.44 -3.69 27.70
N LYS A 121 18.45 -4.22 28.44
CA LYS A 121 18.92 -5.60 28.28
C LYS A 121 18.21 -6.47 29.29
N ILE A 122 17.46 -7.44 28.81
CA ILE A 122 16.73 -8.39 29.64
C ILE A 122 17.18 -9.84 29.35
N GLN A 123 16.97 -10.69 30.29
CA GLN A 123 17.03 -12.14 30.11
C GLN A 123 15.59 -12.67 30.08
N THR A 124 15.25 -13.40 29.04
CA THR A 124 13.92 -14.02 28.89
C THR A 124 13.77 -15.20 29.86
N SER A 125 12.53 -15.66 30.07
CA SER A 125 12.25 -16.79 30.98
C SER A 125 12.93 -18.10 30.56
N ASP A 126 13.29 -18.25 29.29
CA ASP A 126 14.05 -19.38 28.72
C ASP A 126 15.55 -19.12 28.62
N GLY A 127 16.05 -18.05 29.27
CA GLY A 127 17.49 -17.80 29.51
C GLY A 127 18.22 -17.04 28.40
N TYR A 128 17.53 -16.54 27.35
CA TYR A 128 18.17 -15.79 26.27
C TYR A 128 18.24 -14.30 26.56
N ASN A 129 19.34 -13.68 26.15
CA ASN A 129 19.51 -12.24 26.28
C ASN A 129 18.81 -11.51 25.10
N VAL A 130 17.98 -10.51 25.43
CA VAL A 130 17.28 -9.67 24.49
C VAL A 130 17.55 -8.21 24.81
N GLN A 131 17.91 -7.46 23.80
CA GLN A 131 18.03 -6.01 23.86
C GLN A 131 16.76 -5.37 23.32
N LEU A 132 16.17 -4.47 24.11
CA LEU A 132 14.90 -3.84 23.80
C LEU A 132 15.07 -2.33 23.62
N ASP A 133 14.48 -1.81 22.54
CA ASP A 133 14.25 -0.39 22.36
C ASP A 133 12.82 -0.07 22.79
N VAL A 134 12.69 0.75 23.81
CA VAL A 134 11.40 1.11 24.40
C VAL A 134 11.25 2.63 24.46
N THR A 135 10.07 3.14 24.13
CA THR A 135 9.73 4.54 24.30
C THR A 135 8.70 4.68 25.41
N VAL A 136 8.99 5.52 26.38
CA VAL A 136 8.07 5.88 27.46
C VAL A 136 7.58 7.31 27.24
N LEU A 137 6.27 7.45 27.13
CA LEU A 137 5.57 8.74 27.00
C LEU A 137 4.97 9.10 28.34
N TYR A 138 5.27 10.31 28.85
CA TYR A 138 4.78 10.74 30.14
C TYR A 138 4.56 12.25 30.18
N ARG A 139 3.79 12.72 31.16
CA ARG A 139 3.57 14.14 31.50
C ARG A 139 3.73 14.39 32.98
N LEU A 140 4.08 15.63 33.31
CA LEU A 140 4.03 16.08 34.69
C LEU A 140 2.64 16.64 35.00
N GLU A 141 1.98 16.05 36.00
CA GLU A 141 0.71 16.57 36.53
C GLU A 141 0.93 17.52 37.70
N ASP A 142 1.88 17.19 38.58
CA ASP A 142 2.21 18.01 39.74
C ASP A 142 3.71 18.30 39.78
N ALA A 143 4.09 19.45 39.23
CA ALA A 143 5.47 19.91 39.18
C ALA A 143 6.05 20.21 40.58
N HIS A 144 5.18 20.54 41.56
CA HIS A 144 5.64 20.78 42.94
C HIS A 144 6.15 19.47 43.58
N ARG A 145 5.40 18.38 43.47
CA ARG A 145 5.84 17.07 44.03
C ARG A 145 7.12 16.60 43.35
N VAL A 146 7.19 16.73 42.03
CA VAL A 146 8.42 16.39 41.28
C VAL A 146 9.59 17.19 41.79
N PHE A 147 9.42 18.50 42.02
CA PHE A 147 10.50 19.35 42.51
C PHE A 147 10.95 18.98 43.92
N VAL A 148 10.02 18.72 44.83
CA VAL A 148 10.35 18.32 46.23
C VAL A 148 11.19 17.06 46.27
N GLU A 149 10.85 16.07 45.43
CA GLU A 149 11.47 14.75 45.45
C GLU A 149 12.79 14.70 44.67
N SER A 150 12.88 15.36 43.52
CA SER A 150 14.00 15.24 42.61
C SER A 150 14.89 16.47 42.50
N GLY A 151 14.40 17.62 42.98
CA GLY A 151 15.10 18.90 42.83
C GLY A 151 14.84 19.62 41.52
N PRO A 152 15.59 20.68 41.23
CA PRO A 152 15.36 21.55 40.08
C PRO A 152 15.76 20.90 38.74
N GLY A 153 15.14 21.35 37.66
CA GLY A 153 15.48 20.99 36.29
C GLY A 153 14.95 19.62 35.89
N ARG A 154 15.62 18.93 34.97
CA ARG A 154 15.22 17.62 34.44
C ARG A 154 15.82 16.42 35.20
N SER A 155 16.38 16.64 36.37
CA SER A 155 16.96 15.57 37.22
C SER A 155 15.96 14.51 37.64
N PHE A 156 14.65 14.80 37.62
CA PHE A 156 13.60 13.84 37.88
C PHE A 156 13.57 12.70 36.87
N GLU A 157 13.95 12.94 35.62
CA GLU A 157 14.04 11.89 34.61
C GLU A 157 15.07 10.82 35.01
N ASP A 158 16.29 11.26 35.40
CA ASP A 158 17.40 10.38 35.76
C ASP A 158 17.19 9.74 37.13
N ARG A 159 16.49 10.39 38.06
CA ARG A 159 16.33 9.91 39.43
C ARG A 159 15.04 9.12 39.67
N LEU A 160 13.96 9.52 38.99
CA LEU A 160 12.64 8.94 39.23
C LEU A 160 12.17 8.06 38.08
N VAL A 161 12.14 8.57 36.84
CA VAL A 161 11.48 7.89 35.72
C VAL A 161 12.33 6.77 35.14
N ILE A 162 13.57 7.07 34.77
CA ILE A 162 14.44 6.12 34.06
C ILE A 162 14.73 4.86 34.91
N PRO A 163 15.12 4.96 36.19
CA PRO A 163 15.44 3.75 36.97
C PRO A 163 14.20 2.88 37.26
N ARG A 164 13.03 3.50 37.46
CA ARG A 164 11.78 2.78 37.68
C ARG A 164 11.30 2.09 36.42
N ALA A 165 11.33 2.81 35.29
CA ALA A 165 10.99 2.26 33.99
C ALA A 165 11.91 1.08 33.63
N ASP A 166 13.24 1.22 33.77
CA ASP A 166 14.18 0.14 33.49
C ASP A 166 13.87 -1.09 34.35
N ARG A 167 13.67 -0.92 35.66
CA ARG A 167 13.39 -2.02 36.59
C ARG A 167 12.06 -2.73 36.25
N ILE A 168 10.99 -1.97 36.02
CA ILE A 168 9.66 -2.52 35.72
C ILE A 168 9.67 -3.24 34.37
N LEU A 169 10.26 -2.61 33.35
CA LEU A 169 10.35 -3.17 32.01
C LEU A 169 11.18 -4.46 32.00
N ARG A 170 12.32 -4.50 32.72
CA ARG A 170 13.09 -5.73 32.87
C ARG A 170 12.28 -6.84 33.55
N LYS A 171 11.54 -6.52 34.60
CA LYS A 171 10.74 -7.49 35.30
C LYS A 171 9.60 -8.03 34.43
N THR A 172 8.76 -7.14 33.88
CA THR A 172 7.55 -7.55 33.17
C THR A 172 7.83 -8.19 31.82
N LEU A 173 8.80 -7.66 31.06
CA LEU A 173 9.15 -8.21 29.76
C LEU A 173 10.06 -9.43 29.87
N GLY A 174 10.84 -9.56 30.95
CA GLY A 174 11.66 -10.75 31.26
C GLY A 174 10.83 -12.00 31.56
N GLU A 175 9.54 -11.87 31.90
CA GLU A 175 8.63 -13.00 32.07
C GLU A 175 8.25 -13.68 30.75
N LEU A 176 8.46 -13.00 29.60
CA LEU A 176 8.22 -13.57 28.28
C LEU A 176 9.33 -14.57 27.91
N ASN A 177 8.95 -15.64 27.22
CA ASN A 177 9.92 -16.50 26.57
C ASN A 177 10.27 -15.94 25.16
N SER A 178 11.33 -16.45 24.56
CA SER A 178 11.84 -15.97 23.27
C SER A 178 10.80 -16.05 22.15
N GLU A 179 9.97 -17.10 22.13
CA GLU A 179 8.92 -17.27 21.11
C GLU A 179 7.79 -16.25 21.29
N GLN A 180 7.40 -15.94 22.53
CA GLN A 180 6.35 -14.98 22.86
C GLN A 180 6.71 -13.56 22.48
N PHE A 181 8.00 -13.22 22.40
CA PHE A 181 8.43 -11.92 21.87
C PHE A 181 8.08 -11.73 20.41
N TYR A 182 8.08 -12.79 19.59
CA TYR A 182 7.62 -12.74 18.20
C TYR A 182 6.09 -12.70 18.08
N GLN A 183 5.38 -13.16 19.10
CA GLN A 183 3.92 -13.10 19.15
C GLN A 183 3.47 -11.70 19.59
N GLY A 184 2.99 -10.89 18.64
CA GLY A 184 2.55 -9.52 18.90
C GLY A 184 1.58 -9.35 20.08
N PRO A 185 0.50 -10.16 20.22
CA PRO A 185 -0.48 -10.03 21.31
C PRO A 185 0.13 -10.15 22.71
N ARG A 186 1.01 -11.13 22.94
CA ARG A 186 1.64 -11.35 24.24
C ARG A 186 2.57 -10.22 24.63
N ARG A 187 3.35 -9.71 23.68
CA ARG A 187 4.21 -8.55 23.90
C ARG A 187 3.43 -7.30 24.27
N ILE A 188 2.29 -7.05 23.59
CA ILE A 188 1.41 -5.90 23.88
C ILE A 188 0.78 -6.06 25.27
N GLU A 189 0.35 -7.24 25.63
CA GLU A 189 -0.19 -7.55 26.97
C GLU A 189 0.81 -7.20 28.08
N LYS A 190 2.05 -7.67 27.94
CA LYS A 190 3.11 -7.38 28.90
C LYS A 190 3.57 -5.92 28.90
N ALA A 191 3.57 -5.27 27.75
CA ALA A 191 3.82 -3.83 27.67
C ALA A 191 2.72 -2.99 28.38
N ARG A 192 1.46 -3.40 28.31
CA ARG A 192 0.37 -2.80 29.08
C ARG A 192 0.53 -3.04 30.58
N ALA A 193 0.87 -4.24 30.98
CA ALA A 193 1.14 -4.54 32.41
C ALA A 193 2.32 -3.70 32.93
N ALA A 194 3.37 -3.51 32.11
CA ALA A 194 4.48 -2.61 32.45
C ALA A 194 4.05 -1.15 32.56
N HIS A 195 3.19 -0.68 31.64
CA HIS A 195 2.62 0.65 31.69
C HIS A 195 1.82 0.88 32.99
N ASP A 196 0.93 -0.06 33.36
CA ASP A 196 0.09 0.06 34.53
C ASP A 196 0.94 0.06 35.82
N GLN A 197 1.92 -0.82 35.92
CA GLN A 197 2.84 -0.84 37.07
C GLN A 197 3.68 0.44 37.14
N LEU A 198 4.20 0.93 36.02
CA LEU A 198 4.97 2.16 35.99
C LEU A 198 4.12 3.38 36.35
N ARG A 199 2.90 3.48 35.81
CA ARG A 199 1.94 4.52 36.15
C ARG A 199 1.69 4.57 37.66
N ASP A 200 1.38 3.43 38.25
CA ASP A 200 1.05 3.35 39.68
C ASP A 200 2.25 3.69 40.57
N GLU A 201 3.47 3.37 40.12
CA GLU A 201 4.69 3.65 40.87
C GLU A 201 5.16 5.10 40.78
N VAL A 202 4.90 5.80 39.66
CA VAL A 202 5.33 7.20 39.47
C VAL A 202 4.22 8.21 39.78
N ALA A 203 2.96 7.80 39.86
CA ALA A 203 1.83 8.68 40.18
C ALA A 203 1.97 9.44 41.53
N PRO A 204 2.51 8.83 42.62
CA PRO A 204 2.72 9.55 43.88
C PRO A 204 3.67 10.74 43.76
N PHE A 205 4.56 10.71 42.79
CA PHE A 205 5.53 11.79 42.51
C PHE A 205 4.97 12.89 41.59
N GLY A 206 3.70 12.79 41.17
CA GLY A 206 3.06 13.77 40.28
C GLY A 206 3.40 13.58 38.78
N ILE A 207 3.78 12.37 38.40
CA ILE A 207 4.10 12.02 37.00
C ILE A 207 3.03 11.03 36.51
N ARG A 208 2.45 11.33 35.33
CA ARG A 208 1.53 10.42 34.65
C ARG A 208 2.21 9.81 33.44
N VAL A 209 2.18 8.50 33.34
CA VAL A 209 2.61 7.75 32.17
C VAL A 209 1.44 7.61 31.22
N ASP A 210 1.60 8.07 29.98
CA ASP A 210 0.55 7.96 28.96
C ASP A 210 0.67 6.67 28.15
N ALA A 211 1.90 6.25 27.81
CA ALA A 211 2.12 5.01 27.08
C ALA A 211 3.54 4.46 27.26
N VAL A 212 3.66 3.14 27.15
CA VAL A 212 4.91 2.39 27.05
C VAL A 212 4.89 1.60 25.76
N LEU A 213 5.83 1.90 24.84
CA LEU A 213 5.88 1.35 23.50
C LEU A 213 7.16 0.55 23.30
N VAL A 214 7.05 -0.75 23.10
CA VAL A 214 8.18 -1.60 22.71
C VAL A 214 8.32 -1.50 21.20
N ARG A 215 9.40 -0.86 20.72
CA ARG A 215 9.62 -0.58 19.30
C ARG A 215 10.40 -1.66 18.59
N ARG A 216 11.53 -2.05 19.17
CA ARG A 216 12.44 -3.02 18.59
C ARG A 216 12.95 -3.98 19.68
N PHE A 217 13.22 -5.19 19.28
CA PHE A 217 13.93 -6.16 20.11
C PHE A 217 14.96 -6.89 19.23
N VAL A 218 16.12 -7.13 19.81
CA VAL A 218 17.25 -7.80 19.14
C VAL A 218 17.77 -8.88 20.08
N TYR A 219 17.86 -10.08 19.57
CA TYR A 219 18.51 -11.18 20.26
C TYR A 219 20.00 -11.19 20.00
N ASP A 220 20.76 -11.94 20.83
CA ASP A 220 22.12 -12.26 20.53
C ASP A 220 22.24 -12.95 19.15
N ASP A 221 23.27 -12.59 18.39
CA ASP A 221 23.43 -12.96 16.96
C ASP A 221 23.27 -14.46 16.72
N LYS A 222 23.80 -15.30 17.63
CA LYS A 222 23.66 -16.76 17.53
C LYS A 222 22.23 -17.24 17.62
N TYR A 223 21.47 -16.66 18.53
CA TYR A 223 20.07 -17.03 18.72
C TYR A 223 19.20 -16.47 17.59
N GLN A 224 19.50 -15.27 17.11
CA GLN A 224 18.79 -14.67 15.98
C GLN A 224 18.92 -15.55 14.73
N GLN A 225 20.13 -16.04 14.41
CA GLN A 225 20.34 -16.96 13.29
C GLN A 225 19.58 -18.28 13.45
N LEU A 226 19.50 -18.82 14.67
CA LEU A 226 18.72 -20.04 14.95
C LEU A 226 17.22 -19.83 14.73
N ILE A 227 16.67 -18.72 15.22
CA ILE A 227 15.24 -18.37 15.05
C ILE A 227 14.92 -18.08 13.58
N GLU A 228 15.77 -17.33 12.91
CA GLU A 228 15.61 -17.05 11.47
C GLU A 228 15.64 -18.35 10.66
N GLY A 229 16.60 -19.23 10.95
CA GLY A 229 16.70 -20.54 10.32
C GLY A 229 15.46 -21.42 10.58
N ARG A 230 14.93 -21.43 11.81
CA ARG A 230 13.69 -22.14 12.14
C ARG A 230 12.48 -21.54 11.38
N LYS A 231 12.36 -20.23 11.39
CA LYS A 231 11.26 -19.52 10.70
C LYS A 231 11.26 -19.75 9.20
N ILE A 232 12.45 -19.77 8.58
CA ILE A 232 12.62 -20.12 7.17
C ILE A 232 12.17 -21.57 6.90
N LYS A 233 12.54 -22.50 7.78
CA LYS A 233 12.10 -23.89 7.66
C LYS A 233 10.58 -24.03 7.80
N ASP A 234 9.98 -23.37 8.78
CA ASP A 234 8.53 -23.38 8.99
C ASP A 234 7.80 -22.78 7.79
N GLN A 235 8.29 -21.65 7.26
CA GLN A 235 7.74 -21.05 6.03
C GLN A 235 7.89 -21.98 4.82
N THR A 236 9.01 -22.69 4.71
CA THR A 236 9.24 -23.69 3.65
C THR A 236 8.24 -24.85 3.74
N VAL A 237 7.95 -25.33 4.96
CA VAL A 237 6.94 -26.36 5.20
C VAL A 237 5.57 -25.88 4.79
N PHE A 238 5.16 -24.67 5.17
CA PHE A 238 3.89 -24.06 4.75
C PHE A 238 3.80 -23.90 3.23
N LEU A 239 4.88 -23.43 2.60
CA LEU A 239 4.94 -23.29 1.14
C LEU A 239 4.75 -24.66 0.46
N ARG A 240 5.47 -25.68 0.90
CA ARG A 240 5.34 -27.02 0.34
C ARG A 240 3.96 -27.64 0.55
N GLN A 241 3.34 -27.37 1.70
CA GLN A 241 1.96 -27.81 1.94
C GLN A 241 0.97 -27.07 1.00
N ALA A 242 1.17 -25.77 0.78
CA ALA A 242 0.35 -25.01 -0.15
C ALA A 242 0.55 -25.48 -1.60
N GLU A 243 1.78 -25.73 -2.01
CA GLU A 243 2.12 -26.31 -3.33
C GLU A 243 1.48 -27.70 -3.52
N ALA A 244 1.55 -28.57 -2.51
CA ALA A 244 0.93 -29.88 -2.55
C ALA A 244 -0.60 -29.80 -2.70
N LYS A 245 -1.26 -28.90 -1.96
CA LYS A 245 -2.70 -28.66 -2.09
C LYS A 245 -3.04 -28.10 -3.47
N ALA A 246 -2.27 -27.15 -3.97
CA ALA A 246 -2.46 -26.59 -5.30
C ALA A 246 -2.31 -27.67 -6.39
N ALA A 247 -1.30 -28.55 -6.27
CA ALA A 247 -1.09 -29.65 -7.21
C ALA A 247 -2.25 -30.68 -7.18
N ILE A 248 -2.83 -30.96 -6.01
CA ILE A 248 -4.02 -31.81 -5.89
C ILE A 248 -5.22 -31.19 -6.60
N GLU A 249 -5.47 -29.90 -6.37
CA GLU A 249 -6.58 -29.19 -7.02
C GLU A 249 -6.35 -29.02 -8.54
N GLN A 250 -5.11 -28.90 -8.95
CA GLN A 250 -4.76 -28.89 -10.37
C GLN A 250 -5.04 -30.24 -11.03
N ARG A 251 -4.62 -31.35 -10.40
CA ARG A 251 -4.96 -32.70 -10.91
C ARG A 251 -6.45 -32.93 -11.00
N LYS A 252 -7.24 -32.51 -9.99
CA LYS A 252 -8.70 -32.63 -10.05
C LYS A 252 -9.28 -31.87 -11.24
N ARG A 253 -8.82 -30.64 -11.46
CA ARG A 253 -9.23 -29.84 -12.63
C ARG A 253 -8.86 -30.51 -13.94
N ASP A 254 -7.62 -30.99 -14.05
CA ASP A 254 -7.14 -31.67 -15.25
C ASP A 254 -7.93 -32.95 -15.54
N THR A 255 -8.30 -33.71 -14.49
CA THR A 255 -9.17 -34.89 -14.60
C THR A 255 -10.56 -34.50 -15.11
N ILE A 256 -11.20 -33.52 -14.52
CA ILE A 256 -12.52 -33.01 -14.93
C ILE A 256 -12.50 -32.51 -16.38
N ILE A 257 -11.44 -31.81 -16.77
CA ILE A 257 -11.25 -31.31 -18.15
C ILE A 257 -11.06 -32.49 -19.11
N ALA A 258 -10.26 -33.49 -18.73
CA ALA A 258 -10.03 -34.67 -19.55
C ALA A 258 -11.32 -35.49 -19.71
N GLU A 259 -12.06 -35.73 -18.64
CA GLU A 259 -13.38 -36.41 -18.68
C GLU A 259 -14.39 -35.63 -19.53
N GLY A 260 -14.42 -34.28 -19.36
CA GLY A 260 -15.28 -33.41 -20.17
C GLY A 260 -14.94 -33.48 -21.66
N LYS A 261 -13.66 -33.46 -22.02
CA LYS A 261 -13.20 -33.60 -23.41
C LYS A 261 -13.59 -34.98 -23.99
N ALA A 262 -13.35 -36.04 -23.24
CA ALA A 262 -13.71 -37.40 -23.68
C ALA A 262 -15.23 -37.56 -23.87
N ALA A 263 -16.03 -36.97 -22.98
CA ALA A 263 -17.49 -36.97 -23.12
C ALA A 263 -17.94 -36.22 -24.38
N VAL A 264 -17.39 -35.00 -24.62
CA VAL A 264 -17.69 -34.23 -25.83
C VAL A 264 -17.28 -34.97 -27.10
N GLU A 265 -16.09 -35.57 -27.12
CA GLU A 265 -15.63 -36.36 -28.25
C GLU A 265 -16.53 -37.58 -28.53
N THR A 266 -16.94 -38.28 -27.48
CA THR A 266 -17.91 -39.40 -27.58
C THR A 266 -19.23 -38.96 -28.16
N GLU A 267 -19.79 -37.83 -27.70
CA GLU A 267 -21.05 -37.29 -28.21
C GLU A 267 -20.91 -36.78 -29.67
N LEU A 268 -19.76 -36.18 -30.01
CA LEU A 268 -19.48 -35.79 -31.39
C LEU A 268 -19.43 -36.99 -32.35
N GLU A 269 -18.75 -38.07 -31.94
CA GLU A 269 -18.68 -39.29 -32.75
C GLU A 269 -20.05 -39.99 -32.84
N ARG A 270 -20.83 -40.01 -31.77
CA ARG A 270 -22.23 -40.49 -31.84
C ARG A 270 -23.07 -39.66 -32.80
N GLY A 271 -22.95 -38.31 -32.71
CA GLY A 271 -23.66 -37.42 -33.64
C GLY A 271 -23.24 -37.64 -35.09
N ARG A 272 -21.95 -37.84 -35.37
CA ARG A 272 -21.43 -38.14 -36.71
C ARG A 272 -21.98 -39.47 -37.22
N ALA A 273 -21.95 -40.50 -36.40
CA ALA A 273 -22.49 -41.80 -36.77
C ALA A 273 -24.01 -41.74 -37.05
N GLU A 274 -24.78 -40.96 -36.30
CA GLU A 274 -26.20 -40.74 -36.53
C GLU A 274 -26.49 -39.99 -37.81
N VAL A 275 -25.70 -38.94 -38.11
CA VAL A 275 -25.78 -38.20 -39.38
C VAL A 275 -25.45 -39.12 -40.56
N GLU A 276 -24.42 -39.96 -40.46
CA GLU A 276 -24.04 -40.91 -41.50
C GLU A 276 -25.11 -41.96 -41.71
N LYS A 277 -25.71 -42.48 -40.63
CA LYS A 277 -26.86 -43.43 -40.69
C LYS A 277 -28.07 -42.79 -41.39
N LEU A 278 -28.40 -41.54 -41.03
CA LEU A 278 -29.46 -40.78 -41.69
C LEU A 278 -29.21 -40.57 -43.17
N ARG A 279 -27.96 -40.18 -43.54
CA ARG A 279 -27.55 -40.05 -44.95
C ARG A 279 -27.65 -41.35 -45.71
N ALA A 280 -27.16 -42.46 -45.12
CA ALA A 280 -27.30 -43.79 -45.74
C ALA A 280 -28.76 -44.18 -45.93
N GLN A 281 -29.64 -43.91 -44.97
CA GLN A 281 -31.08 -44.14 -45.09
C GLN A 281 -31.71 -43.26 -46.18
N ALA A 282 -31.35 -42.01 -46.28
CA ALA A 282 -31.83 -41.12 -47.34
C ALA A 282 -31.37 -41.56 -48.72
N ASP A 283 -30.11 -41.98 -48.86
CA ASP A 283 -29.55 -42.53 -50.10
C ASP A 283 -30.25 -43.83 -50.53
N LEU A 284 -30.48 -44.70 -49.55
CA LEU A 284 -31.25 -45.97 -49.83
C LEU A 284 -32.65 -45.62 -50.27
N TYR A 285 -33.35 -44.69 -49.62
CA TYR A 285 -34.70 -44.25 -50.03
C TYR A 285 -34.66 -43.62 -51.43
N GLN A 286 -33.70 -42.75 -51.75
CA GLN A 286 -33.54 -42.16 -53.07
C GLN A 286 -33.28 -43.22 -54.14
N ARG A 287 -32.35 -44.18 -53.90
CA ARG A 287 -32.08 -45.29 -54.83
C ARG A 287 -33.28 -46.15 -55.05
N LYS A 288 -34.04 -46.46 -53.96
CA LYS A 288 -35.29 -47.25 -54.04
C LYS A 288 -36.30 -46.49 -54.89
N LYS A 289 -36.52 -45.20 -54.66
CA LYS A 289 -37.48 -44.44 -55.44
C LYS A 289 -37.07 -44.26 -56.91
N ALA A 290 -35.74 -44.10 -57.14
CA ALA A 290 -35.21 -44.03 -58.50
C ALA A 290 -35.38 -45.38 -59.23
N ALA A 291 -35.14 -46.50 -58.53
CA ALA A 291 -35.41 -47.85 -59.08
C ALA A 291 -36.89 -48.12 -59.38
N ASP A 292 -37.80 -47.75 -58.45
CA ASP A 292 -39.26 -47.85 -58.63
C ASP A 292 -39.72 -46.96 -59.82
N GLY A 293 -39.11 -45.72 -59.92
CA GLY A 293 -39.36 -44.82 -61.07
C GLY A 293 -38.93 -45.45 -62.41
N LYS A 294 -37.68 -46.00 -62.45
CA LYS A 294 -37.19 -46.71 -63.64
C LYS A 294 -38.05 -47.88 -64.02
N LEU A 295 -38.45 -48.70 -63.03
CA LEU A 295 -39.31 -49.84 -63.26
C LEU A 295 -40.67 -49.41 -63.86
N LEU A 296 -41.28 -48.33 -63.38
CA LEU A 296 -42.51 -47.76 -63.93
C LEU A 296 -42.36 -47.27 -65.37
N VAL A 297 -41.26 -46.65 -65.70
CA VAL A 297 -40.92 -46.22 -67.05
C VAL A 297 -40.74 -47.42 -67.98
N GLU A 298 -39.90 -48.40 -67.55
CA GLU A 298 -39.68 -49.60 -68.34
C GLU A 298 -40.96 -50.41 -68.52
N LEU A 299 -41.81 -50.48 -67.51
CA LEU A 299 -43.13 -51.14 -67.61
C LEU A 299 -44.06 -50.41 -68.59
N SER A 300 -44.01 -49.07 -68.59
CA SER A 300 -44.78 -48.22 -69.52
C SER A 300 -44.29 -48.40 -70.96
N ASP A 301 -42.97 -48.42 -71.14
CA ASP A 301 -42.35 -48.64 -72.46
C ASP A 301 -42.63 -50.06 -72.97
N ALA A 302 -42.51 -51.02 -72.10
CA ALA A 302 -42.88 -52.43 -72.47
C ALA A 302 -44.35 -52.53 -72.84
N LYS A 303 -45.25 -51.87 -72.10
CA LYS A 303 -46.71 -51.83 -72.47
C LYS A 303 -46.91 -51.08 -73.77
N GLY A 304 -46.18 -49.95 -73.97
CA GLY A 304 -46.23 -49.23 -75.25
C GLY A 304 -45.78 -50.08 -76.40
N THR A 305 -44.65 -50.77 -76.25
CA THR A 305 -44.11 -51.72 -77.27
C THR A 305 -45.07 -52.87 -77.52
N ALA A 306 -45.68 -53.41 -76.48
CA ALA A 306 -46.69 -54.47 -76.63
C ALA A 306 -47.93 -54.00 -77.38
N LEU A 307 -48.41 -52.78 -77.10
CA LEU A 307 -49.52 -52.17 -77.83
C LEU A 307 -49.12 -51.83 -79.31
N GLU A 308 -47.88 -51.33 -79.52
CA GLU A 308 -47.38 -51.14 -80.91
C GLU A 308 -47.32 -52.48 -81.63
N ASN A 309 -46.76 -53.48 -81.04
CA ASN A 309 -46.70 -54.87 -81.63
C ASN A 309 -48.09 -55.43 -81.89
N SER A 310 -49.03 -55.18 -81.01
CA SER A 310 -50.41 -55.60 -81.25
C SER A 310 -51.13 -54.88 -82.41
N ALA A 311 -50.78 -53.56 -82.47
CA ALA A 311 -51.28 -52.73 -83.62
C ALA A 311 -50.64 -53.12 -84.93
N LEU A 312 -49.40 -53.61 -84.94
CA LEU A 312 -48.70 -54.14 -86.14
C LEU A 312 -49.22 -55.51 -86.59
N GLN A 313 -49.96 -56.21 -85.76
CA GLN A 313 -50.65 -57.49 -86.11
C GLN A 313 -52.05 -57.28 -86.67
N GLY A 314 -52.55 -55.99 -86.63
CA GLY A 314 -53.90 -55.66 -87.13
C GLY A 314 -53.92 -55.33 -88.65
N ALA A 315 -55.17 -55.22 -89.20
CA ALA A 315 -55.37 -54.82 -90.64
C ALA A 315 -54.83 -53.39 -90.90
N GLY A 316 -53.79 -53.26 -91.72
CA GLY A 316 -53.08 -52.02 -92.04
C GLY A 316 -51.67 -52.00 -91.55
N SER A 317 -51.16 -53.02 -90.99
CA SER A 317 -49.79 -53.14 -90.44
C SER A 317 -48.69 -52.97 -91.52
N GLU A 318 -48.92 -53.39 -92.71
CA GLU A 318 -47.98 -53.25 -93.85
C GLU A 318 -47.69 -51.80 -94.18
N ASN A 319 -48.67 -50.91 -94.09
CA ASN A 319 -48.41 -49.47 -94.32
C ASN A 319 -47.62 -48.78 -93.20
N LEU A 320 -47.83 -49.25 -91.98
CA LEU A 320 -47.10 -48.70 -90.80
C LEU A 320 -45.64 -49.17 -90.78
N VAL A 321 -45.35 -50.40 -91.12
CA VAL A 321 -44.02 -50.95 -91.32
C VAL A 321 -43.30 -50.23 -92.44
N GLY A 322 -44.01 -49.97 -93.57
CA GLY A 322 -43.46 -49.15 -94.67
C GLY A 322 -43.06 -47.77 -94.24
N LEU A 323 -43.88 -47.10 -93.47
CA LEU A 323 -43.63 -45.73 -92.98
C LEU A 323 -42.51 -45.67 -91.98
N LYS A 324 -42.40 -46.63 -91.06
CA LYS A 324 -41.24 -46.73 -90.12
C LYS A 324 -39.94 -47.11 -90.85
N MET A 325 -40.01 -47.90 -91.87
CA MET A 325 -38.85 -48.24 -92.70
C MET A 325 -38.42 -47.05 -93.51
N ALA A 326 -39.34 -46.24 -94.00
CA ALA A 326 -39.01 -44.93 -94.69
C ALA A 326 -38.40 -43.93 -93.74
N ASP A 327 -38.87 -43.84 -92.52
CA ASP A 327 -38.25 -42.95 -91.49
C ASP A 327 -36.87 -43.43 -91.01
N ALA A 328 -36.65 -44.69 -90.87
CA ALA A 328 -35.37 -45.29 -90.54
C ALA A 328 -34.32 -45.08 -91.68
N LEU A 329 -34.77 -45.03 -92.91
CA LEU A 329 -33.93 -44.76 -94.08
C LEU A 329 -33.75 -43.25 -94.36
N ARG A 330 -34.51 -42.37 -93.66
CA ARG A 330 -34.42 -40.94 -93.79
C ARG A 330 -33.12 -40.42 -93.19
N GLY A 331 -32.16 -40.16 -94.04
CA GLY A 331 -30.81 -39.61 -93.63
C GLY A 331 -29.66 -40.57 -93.87
N VAL A 332 -29.94 -41.77 -94.37
CA VAL A 332 -28.87 -42.69 -94.84
C VAL A 332 -28.28 -42.14 -96.12
N ARG A 333 -27.09 -41.61 -96.07
CA ARG A 333 -26.28 -41.23 -97.22
C ARG A 333 -25.62 -42.47 -97.78
N VAL A 334 -26.14 -43.01 -98.94
CA VAL A 334 -25.51 -44.13 -99.64
C VAL A 334 -24.35 -43.55 -100.44
N ILE A 335 -23.13 -43.82 -100.08
CA ILE A 335 -21.91 -43.51 -100.86
C ILE A 335 -21.59 -44.77 -101.69
N VAL A 336 -21.83 -44.67 -103.00
CA VAL A 336 -21.47 -45.69 -103.93
C VAL A 336 -20.00 -45.53 -104.27
N LEU A 337 -19.14 -46.36 -103.84
CA LEU A 337 -17.72 -46.40 -104.15
C LEU A 337 -17.55 -47.28 -105.39
N PRO A 338 -17.00 -46.74 -106.53
CA PRO A 338 -16.70 -47.58 -107.66
C PRO A 338 -15.48 -48.46 -107.31
N SER A 339 -15.63 -49.75 -107.52
CA SER A 339 -14.70 -50.82 -107.20
C SER A 339 -13.74 -51.15 -108.39
N ASP A 340 -14.01 -50.70 -109.56
CA ASP A 340 -13.25 -51.12 -110.75
C ASP A 340 -12.62 -49.93 -111.48
N GLY A 341 -11.26 -49.84 -111.36
CA GLY A 341 -10.49 -48.89 -112.06
C GLY A 341 -9.19 -48.55 -111.37
N LYS A 342 -8.21 -48.01 -112.19
CA LYS A 342 -6.82 -47.66 -111.68
C LYS A 342 -6.78 -46.67 -110.53
N ASP A 343 -7.87 -46.01 -110.17
CA ASP A 343 -8.03 -45.09 -109.09
C ASP A 343 -9.07 -45.51 -108.03
N GLY A 344 -9.46 -46.80 -108.01
CA GLY A 344 -10.43 -47.38 -107.08
C GLY A 344 -9.90 -47.32 -105.65
N THR A 345 -10.78 -46.95 -104.73
CA THR A 345 -10.47 -46.98 -103.29
C THR A 345 -10.69 -48.38 -102.74
N ASN A 346 -9.68 -48.98 -102.14
CA ASN A 346 -9.78 -50.26 -101.49
C ASN A 346 -10.60 -50.13 -100.20
N PRO A 347 -11.78 -50.70 -100.10
CA PRO A 347 -12.64 -50.59 -98.92
C PRO A 347 -12.07 -51.26 -97.65
N LEU A 348 -10.99 -51.99 -97.74
CA LEU A 348 -10.29 -52.63 -96.63
C LEU A 348 -9.07 -51.86 -96.14
N ASP A 349 -8.75 -50.74 -96.78
CA ASP A 349 -7.65 -49.82 -96.29
C ASP A 349 -8.20 -48.58 -95.68
N LEU A 350 -8.28 -48.63 -94.34
CA LEU A 350 -8.81 -47.49 -93.50
C LEU A 350 -7.97 -46.22 -93.62
N GLY A 351 -6.69 -46.35 -93.86
CA GLY A 351 -5.76 -45.21 -94.02
C GLY A 351 -6.00 -44.42 -95.26
N ASP A 352 -6.30 -45.11 -96.39
CA ASP A 352 -6.58 -44.47 -97.64
C ASP A 352 -7.96 -43.84 -97.72
N LEU A 353 -8.93 -44.43 -97.05
CA LEU A 353 -10.27 -43.87 -96.81
C LEU A 353 -10.27 -42.61 -95.95
N LEU A 354 -9.52 -42.58 -94.83
CA LEU A 354 -9.38 -41.40 -93.99
C LEU A 354 -8.68 -40.24 -94.73
N ARG A 355 -7.73 -40.51 -95.58
CA ARG A 355 -7.00 -39.53 -96.33
C ARG A 355 -7.82 -38.89 -97.47
N LYS A 356 -8.69 -39.65 -98.15
CA LYS A 356 -9.54 -39.20 -99.27
C LYS A 356 -10.80 -38.45 -98.74
N PHE A 357 -11.32 -38.78 -97.55
CA PHE A 357 -12.49 -38.13 -96.99
C PHE A 357 -12.16 -37.02 -95.96
N GLN A 358 -10.88 -36.68 -95.82
CA GLN A 358 -10.47 -35.55 -94.89
C GLN A 358 -11.11 -35.59 -93.55
N VAL A 359 -11.37 -36.71 -92.93
CA VAL A 359 -11.80 -36.77 -91.58
C VAL A 359 -10.61 -36.62 -90.66
N ARG A 360 -10.64 -35.48 -89.98
CA ARG A 360 -9.69 -35.14 -88.91
C ARG A 360 -10.02 -35.81 -87.62
#